data_8a7665203446c9ed7122585d6212febd
#
_entry.id   8a7665203446c9ed7122585d6212febd
#
_cell.length_a   1.000
_cell.length_b   1.000
_cell.length_c   1.000
_cell.angle_alpha   90.00
_cell.angle_beta   90.00
_cell.angle_gamma   90.00
#
_symmetry.space_group_name_H-M   'P 1'
#
loop_
_entity.id
_entity.type
_entity.pdbx_description
1 polymer ?
#
loop_
_entity_poly.entity_id
_entity_poly.type
_entity_poly.pdbx_seq_one_letter_code
_entity_poly.pdbx_strand_id
1 'polypeptide(L)'
;MIALISDPAXYDGLFVRVEGYLSLEFEGTAIYLHREDCENFLYRNGLWVEVPSGEWSEWTGRYVLLEGWFDSDEKGHMGLWSGSITGVGRLAEWGSTS
;
A
#
# COMPACT_ATOMS: atom_id res chain seq x y z
N MET A 1 -7.07 -0.53 5.92
CA MET A 1 -6.99 0.28 4.71
C MET A 1 -8.22 1.10 4.41
N ILE A 2 -9.39 0.62 4.67
CA ILE A 2 -10.59 1.40 4.34
C ILE A 2 -10.60 2.75 5.02
N ALA A 3 -10.22 2.80 6.28
CA ALA A 3 -10.22 4.08 6.99
C ALA A 3 -9.25 5.07 6.38
N LEU A 4 -8.09 4.59 5.96
CA LEU A 4 -7.10 5.47 5.35
C LEU A 4 -7.58 6.01 4.01
N ILE A 5 -8.21 5.17 3.23
CA ILE A 5 -8.70 5.57 1.91
C ILE A 5 -9.85 6.56 2.04
N SER A 6 -10.73 6.33 3.01
CA SER A 6 -11.89 7.19 3.13
C SER A 6 -11.57 8.53 3.73
N ASP A 7 -10.58 8.61 4.58
CA ASP A 7 -10.27 9.89 5.25
C ASP A 7 -8.76 10.02 5.41
N PRO A 8 -8.04 10.20 4.33
CA PRO A 8 -6.58 10.22 4.41
C PRO A 8 -6.04 11.28 5.34
N ALA A 9 -6.66 12.43 5.39
CA ALA A 9 -6.12 13.52 6.20
C ALA A 9 -6.08 13.19 7.69
N UNK A 10 -6.83 12.43 7.95
CA UNK A 10 -6.91 12.11 9.29
C UNK A 10 -5.88 11.26 9.77
N TYR A 11 -5.41 10.66 9.00
CA TYR A 11 -4.36 9.73 9.38
C TYR A 11 -2.95 10.19 8.98
N ASP A 12 -2.87 11.35 8.42
CA ASP A 12 -1.59 11.85 7.91
C ASP A 12 -0.57 11.93 9.03
N GLY A 13 0.62 11.42 8.80
CA GLY A 13 1.70 11.48 9.76
C GLY A 13 1.68 10.38 10.81
N LEU A 14 0.70 9.49 10.76
CA LEU A 14 0.62 8.43 11.75
C LEU A 14 1.33 7.17 11.29
N PHE A 15 1.79 6.39 12.24
CA PHE A 15 2.34 5.09 11.96
C PHE A 15 1.18 4.11 11.88
N VAL A 16 1.02 3.45 10.76
CA VAL A 16 -0.17 2.64 10.52
C VAL A 16 0.18 1.22 10.13
N ARG A 17 -0.76 0.35 10.32
CA ARG A 17 -0.66 -1.03 9.87
C ARG A 17 -1.78 -1.25 8.86
N VAL A 18 -1.46 -1.77 7.71
CA VAL A 18 -2.46 -2.02 6.69
C VAL A 18 -2.33 -3.44 6.17
N GLU A 19 -3.44 -4.01 5.74
CA GLU A 19 -3.46 -5.31 5.10
C GLU A 19 -4.04 -5.12 3.73
N GLY A 20 -3.44 -5.72 2.73
CA GLY A 20 -3.95 -5.58 1.38
C GLY A 20 -3.13 -6.35 0.37
N TYR A 21 -3.50 -6.18 -0.86
CA TYR A 21 -2.88 -6.88 -1.98
C TYR A 21 -1.71 -6.05 -2.52
N LEU A 22 -0.52 -6.61 -2.48
CA LEU A 22 0.68 -5.87 -2.89
C LEU A 22 0.97 -6.12 -4.36
N SER A 23 1.24 -5.06 -5.08
CA SER A 23 1.55 -5.15 -6.50
C SER A 23 2.76 -4.30 -6.82
N LEU A 24 3.78 -4.92 -7.43
CA LEU A 24 4.91 -4.16 -7.92
C LEU A 24 4.53 -3.60 -9.27
N GLU A 25 4.40 -2.31 -9.34
CA GLU A 25 4.05 -1.65 -10.58
C GLU A 25 5.31 -1.26 -11.35
N PHE A 26 5.15 -0.93 -12.59
CA PHE A 26 6.29 -0.52 -13.41
C PHE A 26 7.03 0.65 -12.76
N GLU A 27 6.30 1.61 -12.24
CA GLU A 27 6.92 2.78 -11.64
C GLU A 27 7.08 2.71 -10.15
N GLY A 28 6.71 1.62 -9.50
CA GLY A 28 6.83 1.53 -8.05
C GLY A 28 5.98 0.43 -7.48
N THR A 29 5.67 0.53 -6.20
CA THR A 29 4.92 -0.49 -5.50
C THR A 29 3.66 0.12 -4.90
N ALA A 30 2.58 -0.62 -4.94
CA ALA A 30 1.32 -0.17 -4.36
C ALA A 30 0.66 -1.30 -3.60
N ILE A 31 -0.15 -0.95 -2.60
CA ILE A 31 -0.94 -1.93 -1.87
C ILE A 31 -2.40 -1.55 -2.05
N TYR A 32 -3.23 -2.52 -2.43
CA TYR A 32 -4.63 -2.28 -2.73
C TYR A 32 -5.53 -2.95 -1.73
N LEU A 33 -6.75 -2.46 -1.62
CA LEU A 33 -7.71 -3.04 -0.72
C LEU A 33 -7.99 -4.49 -1.09
N HIS A 34 -8.15 -4.78 -2.38
CA HIS A 34 -8.39 -6.12 -2.87
C HIS A 34 -7.67 -6.32 -4.20
N ARG A 35 -7.43 -7.57 -4.54
CA ARG A 35 -6.81 -7.91 -5.81
C ARG A 35 -7.58 -7.33 -7.00
N GLU A 36 -8.90 -7.35 -6.92
CA GLU A 36 -9.73 -6.83 -8.00
C GLU A 36 -9.51 -5.34 -8.24
N ASP A 37 -9.21 -4.61 -7.19
CA ASP A 37 -8.92 -3.18 -7.35
C ASP A 37 -7.67 -2.98 -8.17
N CYS A 38 -6.67 -3.81 -7.94
CA CYS A 38 -5.45 -3.76 -8.73
C CYS A 38 -5.72 -4.14 -10.17
N GLU A 39 -6.46 -5.20 -10.40
CA GLU A 39 -6.72 -5.68 -11.74
C GLU A 39 -7.57 -4.71 -12.55
N ASN A 40 -8.40 -3.92 -11.89
CA ASN A 40 -9.26 -2.97 -12.57
C ASN A 40 -8.76 -1.53 -12.49
N PHE A 41 -7.53 -1.35 -12.07
CA PHE A 41 -6.89 -0.04 -12.04
C PHE A 41 -7.64 0.97 -11.16
N LEU A 42 -8.17 0.50 -10.05
CA LEU A 42 -8.87 1.38 -9.13
C LEU A 42 -7.87 1.97 -8.15
N TYR A 43 -7.08 2.92 -8.60
CA TYR A 43 -5.97 3.44 -7.83
C TYR A 43 -6.37 4.10 -6.52
N ARG A 44 -7.57 4.67 -6.47
CA ARG A 44 -7.99 5.31 -5.24
C ARG A 44 -8.25 4.30 -4.13
N ASN A 45 -8.40 3.03 -4.46
CA ASN A 45 -8.54 1.98 -3.45
C ASN A 45 -7.18 1.40 -3.07
N GLY A 46 -6.13 2.13 -3.33
CA GLY A 46 -4.79 1.70 -3.02
C GLY A 46 -3.94 2.80 -2.45
N LEU A 47 -2.79 2.41 -1.93
CA LEU A 47 -1.81 3.34 -1.39
C LEU A 47 -0.47 3.06 -2.05
N TRP A 48 0.25 4.12 -2.34
CA TRP A 48 1.60 3.98 -2.87
C TRP A 48 2.51 3.56 -1.73
N VAL A 49 3.48 2.69 -1.98
CA VAL A 49 4.38 2.22 -0.94
C VAL A 49 5.80 2.56 -1.34
N GLU A 50 6.49 3.30 -0.49
CA GLU A 50 7.89 3.59 -0.73
C GLU A 50 8.69 2.49 -0.10
N VAL A 51 9.25 1.59 -0.89
CA VAL A 51 9.97 0.46 -0.36
C VAL A 51 11.45 0.77 -0.28
N PRO A 52 12.12 0.32 0.77
CA PRO A 52 13.56 0.48 0.84
C PRO A 52 14.20 -0.42 -0.20
N SER A 53 15.45 -0.21 -0.47
CA SER A 53 16.12 -1.04 -1.43
C SER A 53 16.10 -2.47 -0.94
N GLY A 54 16.00 -3.41 -1.85
CA GLY A 54 15.96 -4.80 -1.48
C GLY A 54 15.05 -5.57 -2.40
N GLU A 55 14.86 -6.83 -2.07
CA GLU A 55 14.10 -7.69 -2.93
C GLU A 55 12.66 -7.73 -2.49
N TRP A 56 11.79 -7.07 -3.21
CA TRP A 56 10.38 -7.09 -2.93
C TRP A 56 9.58 -7.87 -3.95
N SER A 57 10.24 -8.34 -5.01
CA SER A 57 9.52 -9.00 -6.08
C SER A 57 8.80 -10.25 -5.63
N GLU A 58 9.27 -10.93 -4.62
CA GLU A 58 8.60 -12.14 -4.20
C GLU A 58 7.29 -11.85 -3.48
N TRP A 59 7.04 -10.60 -3.13
CA TRP A 59 5.82 -10.27 -2.40
C TRP A 59 4.70 -9.78 -3.31
N THR A 60 5.00 -9.50 -4.58
CA THR A 60 3.97 -9.02 -5.47
C THR A 60 2.94 -10.12 -5.72
N GLY A 61 1.69 -9.76 -5.81
CA GLY A 61 0.64 -10.72 -6.03
C GLY A 61 0.18 -11.45 -4.80
N ARG A 62 0.52 -10.93 -3.61
CA ARG A 62 0.13 -11.56 -2.37
C ARG A 62 -0.60 -10.58 -1.48
N TYR A 63 -1.44 -11.11 -0.60
CA TYR A 63 -2.01 -10.29 0.45
C TYR A 63 -0.99 -10.20 1.59
N VAL A 64 -0.69 -8.99 2.02
CA VAL A 64 0.36 -8.76 3.01
C VAL A 64 -0.11 -7.84 4.12
N LEU A 65 0.63 -7.85 5.21
CA LEU A 65 0.47 -6.91 6.29
C LEU A 65 1.71 -6.02 6.26
N LEU A 66 1.50 -4.71 6.31
CA LEU A 66 2.56 -3.75 6.12
C LEU A 66 2.42 -2.66 7.17
N GLU A 67 3.52 -2.25 7.77
CA GLU A 67 3.52 -1.17 8.75
C GLU A 67 4.45 -0.07 8.30
N GLY A 68 4.02 1.17 8.45
CA GLY A 68 4.85 2.30 8.07
C GLY A 68 4.14 3.60 8.37
N TRP A 69 4.72 4.70 7.92
CA TRP A 69 4.17 6.03 8.17
C TRP A 69 3.29 6.44 7.00
N PHE A 70 2.11 6.94 7.31
CA PHE A 70 1.16 7.35 6.27
C PHE A 70 1.35 8.81 5.91
N ASP A 71 1.39 9.10 4.61
CA ASP A 71 1.53 10.44 4.11
C ASP A 71 0.41 10.71 3.14
N SER A 72 -0.55 11.53 3.51
CA SER A 72 -1.70 11.76 2.66
C SER A 72 -1.40 12.68 1.48
N ASP A 73 -0.30 13.40 1.53
CA ASP A 73 0.03 14.30 0.43
C ASP A 73 0.81 13.63 -0.67
N GLU A 74 1.48 12.52 -0.39
CA GLU A 74 2.25 11.84 -1.39
C GLU A 74 1.36 10.78 -2.04
N LYS A 75 0.93 11.00 -3.25
CA LYS A 75 -0.03 10.12 -3.88
C LYS A 75 0.56 9.27 -4.98
N GLY A 76 1.86 9.10 -4.97
CA GLY A 76 2.53 8.20 -5.89
C GLY A 76 2.68 8.76 -7.29
N HIS A 77 3.00 7.86 -8.22
CA HIS A 77 3.24 8.24 -9.59
C HIS A 77 1.98 8.88 -10.16
N MET A 78 2.11 10.10 -10.64
CA MET A 78 1.02 10.86 -11.25
C MET A 78 -0.14 11.18 -10.29
N GLY A 79 0.09 11.04 -9.01
CA GLY A 79 -0.91 11.42 -8.02
C GLY A 79 -2.17 10.59 -8.04
N LEU A 80 -2.06 9.33 -8.45
CA LEU A 80 -3.25 8.50 -8.64
C LEU A 80 -3.75 7.82 -7.39
N TRP A 81 -2.90 7.58 -6.43
CA TRP A 81 -3.30 6.82 -5.25
C TRP A 81 -3.84 7.73 -4.15
N SER A 82 -4.38 7.15 -3.08
CA SER A 82 -4.98 7.93 -2.02
C SER A 82 -3.98 8.48 -1.02
N GLY A 83 -2.78 7.96 -1.03
CA GLY A 83 -1.71 8.41 -0.15
C GLY A 83 -0.57 7.42 -0.26
N SER A 84 0.43 7.55 0.60
CA SER A 84 1.60 6.68 0.58
C SER A 84 1.95 6.15 1.93
N ILE A 85 2.60 4.99 1.95
CA ILE A 85 3.23 4.47 3.16
C ILE A 85 4.72 4.60 2.98
N THR A 86 5.39 5.23 3.94
CA THR A 86 6.83 5.41 3.87
C THR A 86 7.47 4.82 5.11
N GLY A 87 8.76 4.63 5.09
CA GLY A 87 9.49 4.10 6.24
C GLY A 87 8.97 2.75 6.66
N VAL A 88 8.76 1.86 5.71
CA VAL A 88 8.19 0.56 6.01
C VAL A 88 9.07 -0.20 6.98
N GLY A 89 8.51 -0.59 8.12
CA GLY A 89 9.25 -1.30 9.12
C GLY A 89 8.88 -2.76 9.26
N ARG A 90 7.81 -3.17 8.63
CA ARG A 90 7.40 -4.56 8.71
C ARG A 90 6.61 -4.95 7.47
N LEU A 91 6.90 -6.13 6.96
CA LEU A 91 6.15 -6.71 5.86
C LEU A 91 6.00 -8.19 6.14
N ALA A 92 4.80 -8.68 6.16
CA ALA A 92 4.54 -10.08 6.44
C ALA A 92 3.36 -10.57 5.62
N GLU A 93 3.27 -11.86 5.43
CA GLU A 93 2.16 -12.43 4.71
C GLU A 93 0.90 -12.32 5.53
N TRP A 94 -0.22 -11.98 4.91
CA TRP A 94 -1.46 -11.78 5.62
C TRP A 94 -2.48 -12.83 5.20
N GLY A 95 -3.18 -13.36 6.17
CA GLY A 95 -4.25 -14.29 5.86
C GLY A 95 -3.79 -15.59 5.34
N SER A 96 -2.63 -16.00 5.67
CA SER A 96 -2.13 -17.17 5.11
C SER A 96 -2.58 -18.26 5.87
N THR A 97 -3.61 -18.62 5.95
CA THR A 97 -3.95 -19.64 6.66
C THR A 97 -3.70 -20.81 6.10
N SER A 98 -3.49 -20.95 5.20
CA SER A 98 -3.25 -22.16 4.62
C SER A 98 -2.77 -23.04 4.90
#